data_9e5513040e7ac0b3fed7f15ad856c1c0
#
_entry.id   9e5513040e7ac0b3fed7f15ad856c1c0
#
_cell.length_a   1.000
_cell.length_b   1.000
_cell.length_c   1.000
_cell.angle_alpha   90.00
_cell.angle_beta   90.00
_cell.angle_gamma   90.00
#
_symmetry.space_group_name_H-M   'P 1'
#
loop_
_entity.id
_entity.type
_entity.pdbx_description
1 polymer ?
#
loop_
_entity_poly.entity_id
_entity_poly.type
_entity_poly.pdbx_seq_one_letter_code
_entity_poly.pdbx_strand_id
1 'polypeptide(L)'
;MKAPILRKETLAPGISRMVLSAPEVAAHAAAGQFIILRPTENGERIPLTISDFDPKAGTVTIVYQVVGGTTLLLDSLRPGDTLPTFTGPLGRPSHIAGFQNAAVIGGGLGCAIALPTAAALHRGGCRVTAIAGFRSTQQVILAQEMAASSDRFLLCSDDGTAGEQGFVTGALERLLQQGERFDMVFAIGPLPMMKAVSDLTARWDTPCTVSMNPIMIDGTGMCGCCRLTVGGQVRFACVDGPEFDGHQVDFAEAIRRSRIYRTQEQQSREAACRLLGLEPK
;
A
#
# COMPACT_ATOMS: atom_id res chain seq x y z
N MET A 1 1.08 -0.22 21.68
CA MET A 1 -0.20 0.15 22.34
C MET A 1 -1.31 -0.81 21.93
N LYS A 2 -2.41 -0.87 22.66
CA LYS A 2 -3.67 -1.53 22.25
C LYS A 2 -4.48 -0.58 21.39
N ALA A 3 -5.19 -1.12 20.36
CA ALA A 3 -6.01 -0.29 19.47
C ALA A 3 -7.41 -0.90 19.30
N PRO A 4 -8.47 -0.28 19.89
CA PRO A 4 -9.85 -0.69 19.67
C PRO A 4 -10.30 -0.50 18.23
N ILE A 5 -11.07 -1.45 17.71
CA ILE A 5 -11.68 -1.39 16.38
C ILE A 5 -13.00 -0.61 16.51
N LEU A 6 -13.09 0.52 15.85
CA LEU A 6 -14.27 1.38 15.87
C LEU A 6 -15.27 1.03 14.76
N ARG A 7 -14.75 0.74 13.56
CA ARG A 7 -15.53 0.38 12.39
C ARG A 7 -14.77 -0.59 11.50
N LYS A 8 -15.51 -1.47 10.86
CA LYS A 8 -15.01 -2.38 9.84
C LYS A 8 -16.04 -2.48 8.71
N GLU A 9 -15.57 -2.50 7.48
CA GLU A 9 -16.39 -2.71 6.29
C GLU A 9 -15.64 -3.48 5.22
N THR A 10 -16.36 -4.24 4.42
CA THR A 10 -15.82 -4.94 3.25
C THR A 10 -15.92 -4.02 2.05
N LEU A 11 -14.78 -3.71 1.41
CA LEU A 11 -14.71 -2.88 0.20
C LEU A 11 -14.90 -3.69 -1.08
N ALA A 12 -14.34 -4.90 -1.09
CA ALA A 12 -14.43 -5.86 -2.20
C ALA A 12 -14.20 -7.27 -1.65
N PRO A 13 -14.46 -8.34 -2.42
CA PRO A 13 -14.21 -9.71 -1.96
C PRO A 13 -12.78 -9.89 -1.44
N GLY A 14 -12.65 -10.19 -0.14
CA GLY A 14 -11.37 -10.37 0.53
C GLY A 14 -10.58 -9.08 0.79
N ILE A 15 -11.18 -7.91 0.65
CA ILE A 15 -10.56 -6.62 0.99
C ILE A 15 -11.44 -5.88 2.00
N SER A 16 -10.86 -5.56 3.13
CA SER A 16 -11.56 -4.88 4.23
C SER A 16 -10.87 -3.56 4.60
N ARG A 17 -11.69 -2.58 5.02
CA ARG A 17 -11.29 -1.33 5.65
C ARG A 17 -11.62 -1.39 7.13
N MET A 18 -10.67 -0.97 7.98
CA MET A 18 -10.84 -0.96 9.42
C MET A 18 -10.38 0.38 9.99
N VAL A 19 -11.22 0.99 10.81
CA VAL A 19 -10.94 2.23 11.54
C VAL A 19 -10.65 1.88 12.98
N LEU A 20 -9.52 2.37 13.50
CA LEU A 20 -8.97 2.04 14.81
C LEU A 20 -8.83 3.32 15.65
N SER A 21 -9.08 3.21 16.94
CA SER A 21 -8.72 4.27 17.89
C SER A 21 -7.24 4.17 18.22
N ALA A 22 -6.47 5.16 17.77
CA ALA A 22 -5.02 5.24 17.96
C ALA A 22 -4.55 6.71 17.98
N PRO A 23 -4.94 7.51 18.98
CA PRO A 23 -4.74 8.96 18.97
C PRO A 23 -3.28 9.37 18.89
N GLU A 24 -2.36 8.67 19.55
CA GLU A 24 -0.94 8.98 19.50
C GLU A 24 -0.35 8.72 18.10
N VAL A 25 -0.81 7.67 17.42
CA VAL A 25 -0.39 7.39 16.03
C VAL A 25 -1.01 8.42 15.09
N ALA A 26 -2.31 8.71 15.23
CA ALA A 26 -3.03 9.65 14.39
C ALA A 26 -2.43 11.07 14.46
N ALA A 27 -1.99 11.50 15.64
CA ALA A 27 -1.39 12.82 15.87
C ALA A 27 -0.06 13.04 15.11
N HIS A 28 0.66 11.96 14.79
CA HIS A 28 1.98 12.02 14.17
C HIS A 28 2.04 11.36 12.78
N ALA A 29 0.94 10.79 12.31
CA ALA A 29 0.87 10.10 11.03
C ALA A 29 1.00 11.07 9.86
N ALA A 30 1.65 10.60 8.80
CA ALA A 30 1.75 11.28 7.51
C ALA A 30 1.59 10.27 6.37
N ALA A 31 1.30 10.77 5.15
CA ALA A 31 1.21 9.94 3.96
C ALA A 31 2.48 9.09 3.75
N GLY A 32 2.32 7.86 3.25
CA GLY A 32 3.41 6.92 2.99
C GLY A 32 3.89 6.13 4.21
N GLN A 33 3.47 6.50 5.43
CA GLN A 33 3.82 5.78 6.63
C GLN A 33 2.92 4.56 6.87
N PHE A 34 3.38 3.66 7.73
CA PHE A 34 2.70 2.41 8.05
C PHE A 34 2.69 2.15 9.56
N ILE A 35 1.95 1.15 9.95
CA ILE A 35 1.93 0.59 11.30
C ILE A 35 2.35 -0.89 11.27
N ILE A 36 2.76 -1.42 12.40
CA ILE A 36 2.87 -2.86 12.63
C ILE A 36 1.83 -3.26 13.66
N LEU A 37 1.06 -4.30 13.35
CA LEU A 37 0.04 -4.85 14.24
C LEU A 37 0.18 -6.36 14.42
N ARG A 38 -0.47 -6.87 15.47
CA ARG A 38 -0.81 -8.28 15.68
C ARG A 38 -2.30 -8.40 15.97
N PRO A 39 -3.01 -9.32 15.35
CA PRO A 39 -4.43 -9.55 15.65
C PRO A 39 -4.65 -10.32 16.96
N THR A 40 -3.66 -11.09 17.42
CA THR A 40 -3.68 -11.87 18.66
C THR A 40 -2.38 -11.71 19.44
N GLU A 41 -2.37 -12.02 20.75
CA GLU A 41 -1.18 -11.86 21.62
C GLU A 41 0.05 -12.63 21.09
N ASN A 42 -0.17 -13.84 20.55
CA ASN A 42 0.88 -14.71 20.02
C ASN A 42 0.91 -14.71 18.48
N GLY A 43 0.20 -13.77 17.83
CA GLY A 43 0.13 -13.66 16.37
C GLY A 43 1.40 -13.11 15.76
N GLU A 44 1.54 -13.31 14.46
CA GLU A 44 2.59 -12.69 13.65
C GLU A 44 2.42 -11.17 13.59
N ARG A 45 3.53 -10.47 13.49
CA ARG A 45 3.55 -9.02 13.26
C ARG A 45 3.51 -8.76 11.77
N ILE A 46 2.58 -7.93 11.32
CA ILE A 46 2.47 -7.53 9.91
C ILE A 46 2.47 -6.01 9.77
N PRO A 47 3.15 -5.48 8.74
CA PRO A 47 3.06 -4.07 8.37
C PRO A 47 1.80 -3.82 7.57
N LEU A 48 1.09 -2.74 7.88
CA LEU A 48 -0.01 -2.23 7.05
C LEU A 48 0.13 -0.72 6.93
N THR A 49 -0.01 -0.21 5.72
CA THR A 49 0.06 1.22 5.47
C THR A 49 -1.12 1.96 6.09
N ILE A 50 -0.86 3.14 6.61
CA ILE A 50 -1.90 4.07 7.07
C ILE A 50 -2.59 4.62 5.83
N SER A 51 -3.81 4.14 5.56
CA SER A 51 -4.61 4.55 4.41
C SER A 51 -5.32 5.90 4.62
N ASP A 52 -5.62 6.22 5.89
CA ASP A 52 -6.16 7.52 6.29
C ASP A 52 -5.95 7.71 7.79
N PHE A 53 -5.99 8.96 8.26
CA PHE A 53 -5.88 9.29 9.67
C PHE A 53 -6.56 10.62 9.99
N ASP A 54 -7.16 10.71 11.17
CA ASP A 54 -7.74 11.95 11.70
C ASP A 54 -7.14 12.25 13.07
N PRO A 55 -6.24 13.25 13.18
CA PRO A 55 -5.65 13.65 14.45
C PRO A 55 -6.68 14.18 15.47
N LYS A 56 -7.78 14.79 15.00
CA LYS A 56 -8.82 15.34 15.88
C LYS A 56 -9.70 14.23 16.47
N ALA A 57 -10.09 13.28 15.65
CA ALA A 57 -10.84 12.11 16.08
C ALA A 57 -9.96 11.06 16.77
N GLY A 58 -8.63 11.14 16.63
CA GLY A 58 -7.67 10.16 17.16
C GLY A 58 -7.77 8.81 16.47
N THR A 59 -8.08 8.80 15.17
CA THR A 59 -8.33 7.55 14.43
C THR A 59 -7.29 7.30 13.33
N VAL A 60 -7.02 6.02 13.10
CA VAL A 60 -6.20 5.52 12.00
C VAL A 60 -7.02 4.52 11.21
N THR A 61 -6.99 4.65 9.89
CA THR A 61 -7.66 3.73 8.96
C THR A 61 -6.61 2.88 8.26
N ILE A 62 -6.86 1.58 8.23
CA ILE A 62 -6.08 0.61 7.45
C ILE A 62 -7.00 -0.09 6.44
N VAL A 63 -6.44 -0.42 5.28
CA VAL A 63 -7.10 -1.27 4.27
C VAL A 63 -6.18 -2.46 4.01
N TYR A 64 -6.73 -3.65 4.06
CA TYR A 64 -5.94 -4.88 3.91
C TYR A 64 -6.69 -5.93 3.08
N GLN A 65 -5.90 -6.78 2.45
CA GLN A 65 -6.39 -7.94 1.72
C GLN A 65 -6.17 -9.20 2.54
N VAL A 66 -7.16 -10.07 2.57
CA VAL A 66 -7.11 -11.37 3.26
C VAL A 66 -6.35 -12.37 2.38
N VAL A 67 -5.05 -12.46 2.59
CA VAL A 67 -4.15 -13.32 1.79
C VAL A 67 -3.48 -14.44 2.60
N GLY A 68 -3.20 -14.21 3.87
CA GLY A 68 -2.49 -15.14 4.76
C GLY A 68 -3.21 -15.39 6.08
N GLY A 69 -2.64 -16.20 6.94
CA GLY A 69 -3.20 -16.56 8.26
C GLY A 69 -3.46 -15.33 9.13
N THR A 70 -2.50 -14.42 9.22
CA THR A 70 -2.60 -13.21 10.05
C THR A 70 -3.70 -12.28 9.57
N THR A 71 -3.83 -12.05 8.25
CA THR A 71 -4.91 -11.22 7.70
C THR A 71 -6.28 -11.89 7.79
N LEU A 72 -6.34 -13.23 7.79
CA LEU A 72 -7.57 -13.97 8.04
C LEU A 72 -8.03 -13.82 9.51
N LEU A 73 -7.11 -13.92 10.47
CA LEU A 73 -7.39 -13.65 11.88
C LEU A 73 -7.80 -12.19 12.11
N LEU A 74 -7.13 -11.24 11.46
CA LEU A 74 -7.51 -9.83 11.51
C LEU A 74 -8.93 -9.62 10.97
N ASP A 75 -9.27 -10.31 9.89
CA ASP A 75 -10.59 -10.19 9.27
C ASP A 75 -11.72 -10.86 10.07
N SER A 76 -11.41 -11.76 11.00
CA SER A 76 -12.39 -12.34 11.93
C SER A 76 -12.80 -11.38 13.06
N LEU A 77 -12.01 -10.34 13.33
CA LEU A 77 -12.30 -9.35 14.36
C LEU A 77 -13.44 -8.41 13.95
N ARG A 78 -14.15 -7.87 14.94
CA ARG A 78 -15.35 -7.04 14.79
C ARG A 78 -15.17 -5.67 15.46
N PRO A 79 -15.97 -4.67 15.12
CA PRO A 79 -16.07 -3.45 15.92
C PRO A 79 -16.34 -3.77 17.40
N GLY A 80 -15.58 -3.13 18.29
CA GLY A 80 -15.56 -3.40 19.74
C GLY A 80 -14.40 -4.31 20.17
N ASP A 81 -13.84 -5.15 19.29
CA ASP A 81 -12.63 -5.89 19.59
C ASP A 81 -11.40 -4.95 19.65
N THR A 82 -10.33 -5.44 20.27
CA THR A 82 -9.10 -4.64 20.45
C THR A 82 -7.90 -5.40 19.94
N LEU A 83 -7.11 -4.76 19.07
CA LEU A 83 -5.80 -5.28 18.66
C LEU A 83 -4.83 -5.19 19.84
N PRO A 84 -4.18 -6.30 20.23
CA PRO A 84 -3.26 -6.32 21.37
C PRO A 84 -1.96 -5.55 21.08
N THR A 85 -1.56 -5.45 19.82
CA THR A 85 -0.37 -4.72 19.41
C THR A 85 -0.69 -3.85 18.19
N PHE A 86 -0.38 -2.56 18.34
CA PHE A 86 -0.48 -1.56 17.28
C PHE A 86 0.66 -0.54 17.50
N THR A 87 1.59 -0.46 16.58
CA THR A 87 2.81 0.36 16.70
C THR A 87 3.00 1.19 15.44
N GLY A 88 3.20 2.48 15.62
CA GLY A 88 3.41 3.45 14.54
C GLY A 88 3.32 4.89 15.05
N PRO A 89 3.36 5.88 14.13
CA PRO A 89 3.67 5.68 12.71
C PRO A 89 5.12 5.23 12.52
N LEU A 90 5.36 4.40 11.52
CA LEU A 90 6.67 3.88 11.16
C LEU A 90 7.01 4.25 9.71
N GLY A 91 8.27 4.17 9.36
CA GLY A 91 8.77 4.58 8.05
C GLY A 91 8.86 6.09 7.88
N ARG A 92 9.46 6.50 6.77
CA ARG A 92 9.56 7.90 6.41
C ARG A 92 8.27 8.36 5.72
N PRO A 93 7.80 9.58 5.99
CA PRO A 93 6.71 10.17 5.22
C PRO A 93 7.05 10.29 3.73
N SER A 94 6.04 10.21 2.87
CA SER A 94 6.17 10.50 1.44
C SER A 94 6.73 11.91 1.24
N HIS A 95 7.69 12.03 0.34
CA HIS A 95 8.17 13.33 -0.10
C HIS A 95 7.16 13.92 -1.10
N ILE A 96 6.36 14.88 -0.64
CA ILE A 96 5.26 15.49 -1.41
C ILE A 96 5.49 16.97 -1.78
N ALA A 97 6.58 17.57 -1.30
CA ALA A 97 6.85 18.99 -1.51
C ALA A 97 7.61 19.25 -2.81
N GLY A 98 7.35 20.41 -3.43
CA GLY A 98 8.10 20.91 -4.58
C GLY A 98 7.60 20.44 -5.94
N PHE A 99 6.58 19.57 -5.99
CA PHE A 99 5.99 19.09 -7.24
C PHE A 99 4.81 19.99 -7.66
N GLN A 100 4.73 20.28 -8.95
CA GLN A 100 3.60 21.00 -9.56
C GLN A 100 2.68 20.06 -10.33
N ASN A 101 3.21 18.96 -10.89
CA ASN A 101 2.46 17.98 -11.65
C ASN A 101 2.95 16.57 -11.31
N ALA A 102 2.13 15.74 -10.68
CA ALA A 102 2.48 14.40 -10.28
C ALA A 102 1.48 13.36 -10.79
N ALA A 103 1.99 12.16 -11.11
CA ALA A 103 1.16 10.99 -11.33
C ALA A 103 1.21 10.07 -10.10
N VAL A 104 0.05 9.61 -9.62
CA VAL A 104 -0.05 8.65 -8.51
C VAL A 104 -0.75 7.40 -9.00
N ILE A 105 -0.02 6.29 -9.05
CA ILE A 105 -0.45 5.05 -9.67
C ILE A 105 -0.65 3.98 -8.60
N GLY A 106 -1.89 3.50 -8.48
CA GLY A 106 -2.26 2.42 -7.57
C GLY A 106 -2.60 1.13 -8.32
N GLY A 107 -2.12 -0.03 -7.85
CA GLY A 107 -2.50 -1.33 -8.38
C GLY A 107 -3.19 -2.20 -7.33
N GLY A 108 -4.44 -2.58 -7.55
CA GLY A 108 -5.23 -3.37 -6.61
C GLY A 108 -5.30 -2.71 -5.23
N LEU A 109 -4.89 -3.44 -4.18
CA LEU A 109 -4.80 -2.89 -2.82
C LEU A 109 -3.89 -1.65 -2.73
N GLY A 110 -2.92 -1.51 -3.65
CA GLY A 110 -2.03 -0.35 -3.71
C GLY A 110 -2.76 0.98 -3.87
N CYS A 111 -4.00 0.99 -4.39
CA CYS A 111 -4.83 2.19 -4.46
C CYS A 111 -5.12 2.77 -3.06
N ALA A 112 -5.35 1.91 -2.06
CA ALA A 112 -5.57 2.35 -0.68
C ALA A 112 -4.30 2.91 -0.03
N ILE A 113 -3.14 2.50 -0.52
CA ILE A 113 -1.82 2.96 -0.06
C ILE A 113 -1.44 4.26 -0.79
N ALA A 114 -1.81 4.39 -2.06
CA ALA A 114 -1.56 5.56 -2.90
C ALA A 114 -2.47 6.76 -2.54
N LEU A 115 -3.67 6.49 -2.05
CA LEU A 115 -4.68 7.51 -1.74
C LEU A 115 -4.18 8.62 -0.81
N PRO A 116 -3.55 8.34 0.35
CA PRO A 116 -3.06 9.41 1.23
C PRO A 116 -1.98 10.28 0.57
N THR A 117 -1.13 9.71 -0.28
CA THR A 117 -0.13 10.47 -1.05
C THR A 117 -0.79 11.36 -2.10
N ALA A 118 -1.76 10.82 -2.87
CA ALA A 118 -2.52 11.61 -3.84
C ALA A 118 -3.26 12.78 -3.16
N ALA A 119 -3.96 12.48 -2.05
CA ALA A 119 -4.69 13.49 -1.28
C ALA A 119 -3.77 14.56 -0.69
N ALA A 120 -2.58 14.19 -0.22
CA ALA A 120 -1.62 15.15 0.34
C ALA A 120 -1.02 16.06 -0.75
N LEU A 121 -0.66 15.51 -1.92
CA LEU A 121 -0.19 16.27 -3.08
C LEU A 121 -1.27 17.25 -3.56
N HIS A 122 -2.50 16.77 -3.76
CA HIS A 122 -3.63 17.58 -4.24
C HIS A 122 -3.96 18.71 -3.27
N ARG A 123 -4.04 18.43 -1.95
CA ARG A 123 -4.22 19.48 -0.93
C ARG A 123 -3.06 20.47 -0.88
N GLY A 124 -1.85 20.06 -1.25
CA GLY A 124 -0.67 20.91 -1.37
C GLY A 124 -0.64 21.78 -2.62
N GLY A 125 -1.66 21.71 -3.49
CA GLY A 125 -1.76 22.48 -4.73
C GLY A 125 -0.99 21.86 -5.91
N CYS A 126 -0.49 20.63 -5.79
CA CYS A 126 0.06 19.88 -6.91
C CYS A 126 -1.08 19.39 -7.81
N ARG A 127 -0.93 19.53 -9.13
CA ARG A 127 -1.82 18.90 -10.09
C ARG A 127 -1.59 17.39 -10.07
N VAL A 128 -2.61 16.63 -9.70
CA VAL A 128 -2.50 15.18 -9.54
C VAL A 128 -3.25 14.44 -10.64
N THR A 129 -2.56 13.55 -11.35
CA THR A 129 -3.16 12.53 -12.20
C THR A 129 -3.12 11.20 -11.46
N ALA A 130 -4.27 10.69 -11.02
CA ALA A 130 -4.36 9.38 -10.40
C ALA A 130 -4.70 8.30 -11.43
N ILE A 131 -3.99 7.18 -11.40
CA ILE A 131 -4.23 6.02 -12.27
C ILE A 131 -4.42 4.80 -11.38
N ALA A 132 -5.61 4.19 -11.42
CA ALA A 132 -5.94 3.01 -10.63
C ALA A 132 -6.10 1.79 -11.55
N GLY A 133 -5.42 0.68 -11.23
CA GLY A 133 -5.47 -0.55 -11.99
C GLY A 133 -5.99 -1.71 -11.16
N PHE A 134 -6.92 -2.49 -11.73
CA PHE A 134 -7.50 -3.67 -11.11
C PHE A 134 -7.62 -4.81 -12.12
N ARG A 135 -7.88 -6.03 -11.68
CA ARG A 135 -8.10 -7.15 -12.59
C ARG A 135 -9.49 -7.09 -13.21
N SER A 136 -10.50 -6.71 -12.41
CA SER A 136 -11.90 -6.64 -12.82
C SER A 136 -12.68 -5.65 -11.97
N THR A 137 -13.90 -5.32 -12.40
CA THR A 137 -14.81 -4.42 -11.67
C THR A 137 -15.08 -4.87 -10.23
N GLN A 138 -15.12 -6.19 -9.98
CA GLN A 138 -15.37 -6.74 -8.63
C GLN A 138 -14.26 -6.41 -7.62
N GLN A 139 -13.07 -6.05 -8.09
CA GLN A 139 -11.92 -5.73 -7.25
C GLN A 139 -11.68 -4.23 -7.11
N VAL A 140 -12.50 -3.40 -7.77
CA VAL A 140 -12.37 -1.95 -7.70
C VAL A 140 -12.69 -1.46 -6.29
N ILE A 141 -11.74 -0.77 -5.69
CA ILE A 141 -11.86 -0.13 -4.37
C ILE A 141 -11.48 1.34 -4.45
N LEU A 142 -12.10 2.17 -3.63
CA LEU A 142 -11.72 3.58 -3.39
C LEU A 142 -11.62 4.44 -4.65
N ALA A 143 -12.34 4.08 -5.74
CA ALA A 143 -12.28 4.82 -7.00
C ALA A 143 -12.82 6.25 -6.85
N GLN A 144 -13.86 6.44 -6.05
CA GLN A 144 -14.44 7.76 -5.79
C GLN A 144 -13.49 8.63 -4.96
N GLU A 145 -12.86 8.05 -3.92
CA GLU A 145 -11.89 8.72 -3.07
C GLU A 145 -10.63 9.10 -3.86
N MET A 146 -10.14 8.22 -4.73
CA MET A 146 -9.02 8.51 -5.63
C MET A 146 -9.36 9.64 -6.62
N ALA A 147 -10.55 9.62 -7.20
CA ALA A 147 -11.04 10.68 -8.09
C ALA A 147 -11.16 12.02 -7.36
N ALA A 148 -11.70 12.03 -6.13
CA ALA A 148 -11.82 13.23 -5.31
C ALA A 148 -10.47 13.80 -4.83
N SER A 149 -9.42 12.99 -4.87
CA SER A 149 -8.05 13.33 -4.45
C SER A 149 -7.12 13.63 -5.64
N SER A 150 -7.69 13.92 -6.82
CA SER A 150 -6.92 14.18 -8.04
C SER A 150 -7.65 15.11 -9.00
N ASP A 151 -6.90 15.80 -9.86
CA ASP A 151 -7.46 16.65 -10.94
C ASP A 151 -7.90 15.81 -12.14
N ARG A 152 -7.25 14.64 -12.30
CA ARG A 152 -7.58 13.68 -13.36
C ARG A 152 -7.51 12.28 -12.79
N PHE A 153 -8.55 11.47 -13.02
CA PHE A 153 -8.61 10.09 -12.59
C PHE A 153 -8.78 9.16 -13.80
N LEU A 154 -7.94 8.13 -13.89
CA LEU A 154 -8.02 7.07 -14.89
C LEU A 154 -8.18 5.74 -14.17
N LEU A 155 -9.20 4.99 -14.55
CA LEU A 155 -9.47 3.63 -14.08
C LEU A 155 -9.14 2.64 -15.19
N CYS A 156 -8.33 1.64 -14.89
CA CYS A 156 -7.98 0.55 -15.79
C CYS A 156 -8.39 -0.80 -15.20
N SER A 157 -8.82 -1.72 -16.06
CA SER A 157 -8.99 -3.12 -15.66
C SER A 157 -8.43 -4.07 -16.72
N ASP A 158 -7.82 -5.16 -16.25
CA ASP A 158 -7.17 -6.15 -17.14
C ASP A 158 -8.19 -6.77 -18.12
N ASP A 159 -9.41 -7.05 -17.62
CA ASP A 159 -10.50 -7.69 -18.38
C ASP A 159 -11.44 -6.70 -19.11
N GLY A 160 -11.24 -5.38 -18.94
CA GLY A 160 -12.10 -4.35 -19.54
C GLY A 160 -13.47 -4.17 -18.89
N THR A 161 -13.73 -4.79 -17.75
CA THR A 161 -15.03 -4.68 -17.06
C THR A 161 -15.20 -3.39 -16.26
N ALA A 162 -14.12 -2.62 -16.06
CA ALA A 162 -14.15 -1.32 -15.39
C ALA A 162 -13.14 -0.34 -16.02
N GLY A 163 -13.59 0.83 -16.39
CA GLY A 163 -12.75 1.85 -17.01
C GLY A 163 -12.16 1.43 -18.35
N GLU A 164 -10.90 1.73 -18.58
CA GLU A 164 -10.17 1.35 -19.80
C GLU A 164 -9.62 -0.08 -19.66
N GLN A 165 -9.70 -0.86 -20.73
CA GLN A 165 -9.08 -2.18 -20.76
C GLN A 165 -7.57 -2.06 -20.87
N GLY A 166 -6.84 -2.71 -19.97
CA GLY A 166 -5.38 -2.77 -19.99
C GLY A 166 -4.73 -2.41 -18.65
N PHE A 167 -3.42 -2.25 -18.70
CA PHE A 167 -2.60 -1.98 -17.53
C PHE A 167 -2.36 -0.48 -17.30
N VAL A 168 -2.09 -0.11 -16.07
CA VAL A 168 -1.73 1.27 -15.66
C VAL A 168 -0.55 1.83 -16.46
N THR A 169 0.38 0.97 -16.88
CA THR A 169 1.53 1.37 -17.72
C THR A 169 1.09 1.85 -19.09
N GLY A 170 0.08 1.25 -19.70
CA GLY A 170 -0.47 1.71 -20.98
C GLY A 170 -1.14 3.07 -20.87
N ALA A 171 -1.89 3.30 -19.79
CA ALA A 171 -2.49 4.60 -19.50
C ALA A 171 -1.42 5.68 -19.27
N LEU A 172 -0.38 5.38 -18.47
CA LEU A 172 0.74 6.30 -18.25
C LEU A 172 1.50 6.61 -19.55
N GLU A 173 1.84 5.56 -20.32
CA GLU A 173 2.58 5.72 -21.57
C GLU A 173 1.85 6.60 -22.58
N ARG A 174 0.53 6.40 -22.72
CA ARG A 174 -0.31 7.27 -23.56
C ARG A 174 -0.27 8.73 -23.11
N LEU A 175 -0.32 9.03 -21.82
CA LEU A 175 -0.20 10.39 -21.31
C LEU A 175 1.15 11.02 -21.67
N LEU A 176 2.24 10.27 -21.48
CA LEU A 176 3.59 10.71 -21.82
C LEU A 176 3.75 10.94 -23.33
N GLN A 177 3.18 10.08 -24.18
CA GLN A 177 3.15 10.23 -25.65
C GLN A 177 2.33 11.46 -26.09
N GLN A 178 1.28 11.81 -25.35
CA GLN A 178 0.47 13.03 -25.57
C GLN A 178 1.15 14.33 -25.13
N GLY A 179 2.36 14.24 -24.59
CA GLY A 179 3.15 15.39 -24.18
C GLY A 179 3.01 15.77 -22.71
N GLU A 180 2.24 15.00 -21.90
CA GLU A 180 2.22 15.24 -20.46
C GLU A 180 3.63 15.03 -19.87
N ARG A 181 3.99 15.87 -18.89
CA ARG A 181 5.25 15.78 -18.16
C ARG A 181 4.94 15.80 -16.68
N PHE A 182 5.50 14.83 -15.96
CA PHE A 182 5.33 14.73 -14.52
C PHE A 182 6.66 15.03 -13.82
N ASP A 183 6.61 15.82 -12.77
CA ASP A 183 7.77 16.09 -11.91
C ASP A 183 8.13 14.83 -11.10
N MET A 184 7.10 14.01 -10.80
CA MET A 184 7.24 12.74 -10.07
C MET A 184 6.12 11.76 -10.44
N VAL A 185 6.45 10.50 -10.58
CA VAL A 185 5.50 9.39 -10.65
C VAL A 185 5.62 8.55 -9.38
N PHE A 186 4.54 8.41 -8.64
CA PHE A 186 4.44 7.49 -7.51
C PHE A 186 3.78 6.19 -7.97
N ALA A 187 4.45 5.05 -7.81
CA ALA A 187 3.91 3.75 -8.20
C ALA A 187 3.80 2.84 -6.98
N ILE A 188 2.59 2.41 -6.65
CA ILE A 188 2.27 1.69 -5.42
C ILE A 188 1.38 0.49 -5.74
N GLY A 189 1.89 -0.72 -5.52
CA GLY A 189 1.16 -1.94 -5.82
C GLY A 189 2.04 -3.18 -5.88
N PRO A 190 1.66 -4.20 -6.67
CA PRO A 190 2.46 -5.40 -6.84
C PRO A 190 3.85 -5.11 -7.41
N LEU A 191 4.88 -5.83 -6.93
CA LEU A 191 6.26 -5.65 -7.38
C LEU A 191 6.43 -5.66 -8.92
N PRO A 192 5.75 -6.57 -9.68
CA PRO A 192 5.84 -6.53 -11.13
C PRO A 192 5.27 -5.25 -11.76
N MET A 193 4.20 -4.69 -11.18
CA MET A 193 3.62 -3.42 -11.64
C MET A 193 4.56 -2.25 -11.36
N MET A 194 5.08 -2.16 -10.14
CA MET A 194 6.04 -1.11 -9.77
C MET A 194 7.29 -1.15 -10.65
N LYS A 195 7.83 -2.36 -10.92
CA LYS A 195 8.93 -2.54 -11.86
C LYS A 195 8.57 -2.01 -13.25
N ALA A 196 7.42 -2.41 -13.79
CA ALA A 196 7.00 -2.01 -15.14
C ALA A 196 6.80 -0.49 -15.26
N VAL A 197 6.26 0.17 -14.22
CA VAL A 197 6.17 1.64 -14.17
C VAL A 197 7.55 2.27 -14.10
N SER A 198 8.46 1.74 -13.28
CA SER A 198 9.84 2.25 -13.17
C SER A 198 10.61 2.11 -14.50
N ASP A 199 10.49 0.95 -15.17
CA ASP A 199 11.10 0.73 -16.48
C ASP A 199 10.54 1.69 -17.56
N LEU A 200 9.22 1.98 -17.48
CA LEU A 200 8.58 2.93 -18.39
C LEU A 200 9.08 4.35 -18.14
N THR A 201 9.01 4.82 -16.90
CA THR A 201 9.41 6.19 -16.54
C THR A 201 10.89 6.47 -16.82
N ALA A 202 11.76 5.47 -16.64
CA ALA A 202 13.18 5.57 -17.01
C ALA A 202 13.38 5.86 -18.51
N ARG A 203 12.56 5.27 -19.40
CA ARG A 203 12.61 5.54 -20.85
C ARG A 203 12.19 6.97 -21.21
N TRP A 204 11.41 7.61 -20.34
CA TRP A 204 10.89 8.97 -20.52
C TRP A 204 11.63 10.00 -19.67
N ASP A 205 12.73 9.62 -19.03
CA ASP A 205 13.49 10.49 -18.11
C ASP A 205 12.61 11.18 -17.07
N THR A 206 11.63 10.43 -16.55
CA THR A 206 10.66 10.92 -15.57
C THR A 206 10.96 10.30 -14.22
N PRO A 207 11.16 11.07 -13.15
CA PRO A 207 11.41 10.55 -11.82
C PRO A 207 10.31 9.62 -11.33
N CYS A 208 10.66 8.52 -10.67
CA CYS A 208 9.71 7.52 -10.16
C CYS A 208 10.03 7.11 -8.74
N THR A 209 9.05 7.22 -7.87
CA THR A 209 9.09 6.69 -6.50
C THR A 209 8.20 5.47 -6.39
N VAL A 210 8.69 4.40 -5.76
CA VAL A 210 7.95 3.16 -5.51
C VAL A 210 7.83 2.89 -4.02
N SER A 211 6.67 2.42 -3.56
CA SER A 211 6.45 2.04 -2.16
C SER A 211 6.67 0.54 -1.98
N MET A 212 7.83 0.18 -1.42
CA MET A 212 8.25 -1.21 -1.28
C MET A 212 7.60 -1.87 -0.06
N ASN A 213 7.16 -3.11 -0.25
CA ASN A 213 6.41 -3.89 0.73
C ASN A 213 7.07 -5.24 1.11
N PRO A 214 8.36 -5.25 1.49
CA PRO A 214 9.00 -6.48 1.98
C PRO A 214 8.41 -6.91 3.32
N ILE A 215 8.73 -8.14 3.73
CA ILE A 215 8.38 -8.64 5.07
C ILE A 215 9.01 -7.74 6.14
N MET A 216 8.19 -7.24 7.05
CA MET A 216 8.62 -6.41 8.18
C MET A 216 8.08 -7.01 9.48
N ILE A 217 8.96 -7.22 10.46
CA ILE A 217 8.61 -7.81 11.76
C ILE A 217 8.75 -6.77 12.88
N ASP A 218 9.88 -6.09 12.91
CA ASP A 218 10.26 -5.20 13.99
C ASP A 218 9.88 -3.74 13.72
N GLY A 219 10.18 -3.22 12.53
CA GLY A 219 9.87 -1.84 12.14
C GLY A 219 10.89 -0.80 12.58
N THR A 220 11.98 -1.19 13.28
CA THR A 220 13.00 -0.30 13.83
C THR A 220 14.37 -0.40 13.15
N GLY A 221 14.49 -1.25 12.11
CA GLY A 221 15.74 -1.48 11.39
C GLY A 221 16.65 -2.54 12.01
N MET A 222 16.30 -3.10 13.18
CA MET A 222 17.19 -4.01 13.90
C MET A 222 17.19 -5.43 13.35
N CYS A 223 16.02 -5.97 12.96
CA CYS A 223 15.89 -7.38 12.55
C CYS A 223 16.39 -7.67 11.13
N GLY A 224 16.51 -6.65 10.27
CA GLY A 224 17.00 -6.79 8.90
C GLY A 224 16.06 -7.54 7.93
N CYS A 225 14.85 -7.92 8.35
CA CYS A 225 13.92 -8.67 7.50
C CYS A 225 13.50 -7.91 6.25
N CYS A 226 13.33 -6.59 6.37
CA CYS A 226 12.87 -5.71 5.32
C CYS A 226 14.00 -5.15 4.42
N ARG A 227 15.19 -5.76 4.45
CA ARG A 227 16.30 -5.30 3.61
C ARG A 227 16.02 -5.51 2.13
N LEU A 228 16.45 -4.56 1.33
CA LEU A 228 16.43 -4.59 -0.13
C LEU A 228 17.64 -3.82 -0.66
N THR A 229 18.01 -4.04 -1.91
CA THR A 229 19.09 -3.31 -2.58
C THR A 229 18.53 -2.13 -3.36
N VAL A 230 19.04 -0.92 -3.08
CA VAL A 230 18.71 0.33 -3.78
C VAL A 230 20.01 1.05 -4.13
N GLY A 231 20.24 1.31 -5.42
CA GLY A 231 21.49 1.95 -5.88
C GLY A 231 22.73 1.15 -5.51
N GLY A 232 22.65 -0.19 -5.51
CA GLY A 232 23.74 -1.08 -5.11
C GLY A 232 24.02 -1.14 -3.59
N GLN A 233 23.23 -0.46 -2.77
CA GLN A 233 23.38 -0.42 -1.32
C GLN A 233 22.21 -1.13 -0.62
N VAL A 234 22.51 -1.82 0.48
CA VAL A 234 21.47 -2.40 1.34
C VAL A 234 20.74 -1.28 2.09
N ARG A 235 19.42 -1.28 1.98
CA ARG A 235 18.50 -0.39 2.69
C ARG A 235 17.49 -1.21 3.49
N PHE A 236 16.92 -0.62 4.52
CA PHE A 236 15.87 -1.22 5.34
C PHE A 236 14.57 -0.46 5.13
N ALA A 237 13.58 -1.08 4.46
CA ALA A 237 12.34 -0.39 4.09
C ALA A 237 11.59 0.20 5.28
N CYS A 238 11.74 -0.34 6.48
CA CYS A 238 11.06 0.16 7.68
C CYS A 238 11.65 1.46 8.25
N VAL A 239 12.89 1.82 7.94
CA VAL A 239 13.56 3.03 8.47
C VAL A 239 14.12 3.94 7.39
N ASP A 240 14.55 3.38 6.24
CA ASP A 240 15.06 4.16 5.10
C ASP A 240 13.96 4.52 4.11
N GLY A 241 12.83 3.75 4.10
CA GLY A 241 11.68 3.86 3.23
C GLY A 241 10.37 4.04 4.02
N PRO A 242 9.25 3.49 3.52
CA PRO A 242 9.12 2.43 2.50
C PRO A 242 9.28 2.89 1.05
N GLU A 243 9.33 4.19 0.81
CA GLU A 243 9.43 4.75 -0.53
C GLU A 243 10.90 4.90 -0.96
N PHE A 244 11.19 4.52 -2.21
CA PHE A 244 12.52 4.57 -2.81
C PHE A 244 12.44 5.01 -4.27
N ASP A 245 13.56 5.52 -4.80
CA ASP A 245 13.74 5.74 -6.23
C ASP A 245 13.59 4.41 -6.99
N GLY A 246 12.51 4.32 -7.79
CA GLY A 246 12.17 3.11 -8.53
C GLY A 246 13.23 2.69 -9.54
N HIS A 247 13.98 3.64 -10.08
CA HIS A 247 15.05 3.34 -11.03
C HIS A 247 16.29 2.71 -10.38
N GLN A 248 16.40 2.78 -9.04
CA GLN A 248 17.54 2.24 -8.29
C GLN A 248 17.22 0.95 -7.54
N VAL A 249 15.95 0.55 -7.45
CA VAL A 249 15.53 -0.69 -6.73
C VAL A 249 15.92 -1.93 -7.52
N ASP A 250 16.59 -2.90 -6.87
CA ASP A 250 16.75 -4.26 -7.40
C ASP A 250 15.43 -5.04 -7.25
N PHE A 251 14.54 -4.89 -8.24
CA PHE A 251 13.27 -5.61 -8.29
C PHE A 251 13.46 -7.12 -8.44
N ALA A 252 14.55 -7.60 -9.06
CA ALA A 252 14.79 -9.02 -9.20
C ALA A 252 15.06 -9.66 -7.83
N GLU A 253 15.87 -9.00 -6.99
CA GLU A 253 16.07 -9.41 -5.59
C GLU A 253 14.76 -9.35 -4.82
N ALA A 254 14.03 -8.24 -4.89
CA ALA A 254 12.78 -8.05 -4.15
C ALA A 254 11.74 -9.15 -4.50
N ILE A 255 11.57 -9.49 -5.78
CA ILE A 255 10.68 -10.54 -6.25
C ILE A 255 11.15 -11.92 -5.76
N ARG A 256 12.45 -12.23 -5.78
CA ARG A 256 12.96 -13.50 -5.21
C ARG A 256 12.67 -13.58 -3.73
N ARG A 257 12.93 -12.50 -2.99
CA ARG A 257 12.72 -12.47 -1.53
C ARG A 257 11.25 -12.57 -1.13
N SER A 258 10.34 -12.00 -1.89
CA SER A 258 8.89 -12.10 -1.62
C SER A 258 8.32 -13.53 -1.71
N ARG A 259 9.13 -14.51 -2.17
CA ARG A 259 8.71 -15.91 -2.35
C ARG A 259 9.30 -16.88 -1.32
N ILE A 260 10.19 -16.41 -0.43
CA ILE A 260 10.99 -17.28 0.45
C ILE A 260 10.10 -18.06 1.44
N TYR A 261 9.02 -17.48 1.94
CA TYR A 261 8.19 -18.07 3.00
C TYR A 261 6.83 -18.59 2.51
N ARG A 262 6.64 -18.81 1.21
CA ARG A 262 5.33 -19.24 0.66
C ARG A 262 4.78 -20.51 1.31
N THR A 263 5.63 -21.50 1.59
CA THR A 263 5.21 -22.75 2.25
C THR A 263 4.74 -22.48 3.68
N GLN A 264 5.49 -21.67 4.42
CA GLN A 264 5.14 -21.29 5.79
C GLN A 264 3.87 -20.42 5.84
N GLU A 265 3.72 -19.51 4.89
CA GLU A 265 2.50 -18.69 4.73
C GLU A 265 1.26 -19.54 4.48
N GLN A 266 1.40 -20.58 3.63
CA GLN A 266 0.33 -21.54 3.37
C GLN A 266 -0.04 -22.31 4.64
N GLN A 267 0.95 -22.84 5.37
CA GLN A 267 0.75 -23.57 6.63
C GLN A 267 0.08 -22.68 7.69
N SER A 268 0.53 -21.42 7.82
CA SER A 268 -0.05 -20.42 8.74
C SER A 268 -1.51 -20.14 8.38
N ARG A 269 -1.83 -20.02 7.09
CA ARG A 269 -3.21 -19.82 6.62
C ARG A 269 -4.09 -21.03 6.95
N GLU A 270 -3.63 -22.25 6.69
CA GLU A 270 -4.37 -23.47 7.00
C GLU A 270 -4.64 -23.62 8.51
N ALA A 271 -3.64 -23.27 9.34
CA ALA A 271 -3.81 -23.25 10.79
C ALA A 271 -4.87 -22.22 11.23
N ALA A 272 -4.86 -21.01 10.66
CA ALA A 272 -5.86 -19.99 10.94
C ALA A 272 -7.26 -20.42 10.48
N CYS A 273 -7.39 -21.06 9.29
CA CYS A 273 -8.67 -21.61 8.84
C CYS A 273 -9.22 -22.64 9.85
N ARG A 274 -8.39 -23.58 10.31
CA ARG A 274 -8.82 -24.56 11.33
C ARG A 274 -9.26 -23.89 12.63
N LEU A 275 -8.52 -22.87 13.09
CA LEU A 275 -8.86 -22.14 14.31
C LEU A 275 -10.22 -21.43 14.20
N LEU A 276 -10.56 -20.93 13.02
CA LEU A 276 -11.81 -20.23 12.76
C LEU A 276 -12.96 -21.13 12.29
N GLY A 277 -12.74 -22.46 12.18
CA GLY A 277 -13.75 -23.39 11.66
C GLY A 277 -14.06 -23.21 10.18
N LEU A 278 -13.09 -22.70 9.40
CA LEU A 278 -13.21 -22.48 7.95
C LEU A 278 -12.50 -23.62 7.20
N GLU A 279 -13.04 -23.96 6.01
CA GLU A 279 -12.34 -24.88 5.11
C GLU A 279 -11.12 -24.18 4.47
N PRO A 280 -9.93 -24.81 4.45
CA PRO A 280 -8.78 -24.31 3.70
C PRO A 280 -9.11 -24.27 2.19
N LYS A 281 -8.98 -23.10 1.59
CA LYS A 281 -9.10 -22.92 0.14
C LYS A 281 -7.74 -22.90 -0.52
#